data_703a5c50cffd700419a4be6f42c34f4b
#
_entry.id   703a5c50cffd700419a4be6f42c34f4b
#
_cell.length_a   1.000
_cell.length_b   1.000
_cell.length_c   1.000
_cell.angle_alpha   90.00
_cell.angle_beta   90.00
_cell.angle_gamma   90.00
#
_symmetry.space_group_name_H-M   'P 1'
#
loop_
_entity.id
_entity.type
_entity.pdbx_description
1 polymer ?
#
loop_
_entity_poly.entity_id
_entity_poly.type
_entity_poly.pdbx_seq_one_letter_code
_entity_poly.pdbx_strand_id
1 'polypeptide(L)'
;LKLADEVRHSSEDISDLVLSDVVSALHRRVRISHEFDIPYIAGYSRDATTIYIDRHLPRTIRWRGKDVRLEPFLVCHEIIEKALLDELRLHYLHAHQIASRIERDAVRGAGLTWRHYQSVIKGHEKAIDEEQLRCVPWELDLTPYKDLKDYPLLQRLVEASQ
;
A
#
# COMPACT_ATOMS: atom_id res chain seq x y z
N LEU A 1 -8.49 36.80 -1.15
CA LEU A 1 -7.82 35.84 -2.06
C LEU A 1 -6.44 35.44 -1.55
N LYS A 2 -5.56 36.39 -1.24
CA LYS A 2 -4.23 36.07 -0.70
C LYS A 2 -4.25 35.31 0.62
N LEU A 3 -5.15 35.66 1.54
CA LEU A 3 -5.25 35.02 2.86
C LEU A 3 -5.72 33.56 2.75
N ALA A 4 -6.58 33.25 1.79
CA ALA A 4 -7.07 31.90 1.56
C ALA A 4 -6.00 30.99 0.95
N ASP A 5 -5.12 31.53 0.10
CA ASP A 5 -4.01 30.79 -0.49
C ASP A 5 -2.87 30.55 0.52
N GLU A 6 -2.60 31.52 1.39
CA GLU A 6 -1.62 31.36 2.48
C GLU A 6 -2.07 30.33 3.52
N VAL A 7 -3.37 30.33 3.87
CA VAL A 7 -3.95 29.36 4.78
C VAL A 7 -3.95 27.96 4.17
N ARG A 8 -4.19 27.85 2.88
CA ARG A 8 -4.14 26.59 2.14
C ARG A 8 -2.72 26.00 2.09
N HIS A 9 -1.72 26.82 1.76
CA HIS A 9 -0.32 26.41 1.76
C HIS A 9 0.15 25.97 3.14
N SER A 10 -0.14 26.74 4.17
CA SER A 10 0.18 26.42 5.55
C SER A 10 -0.49 25.12 6.02
N SER A 11 -1.71 24.84 5.60
CA SER A 11 -2.45 23.62 5.92
C SER A 11 -1.86 22.39 5.20
N GLU A 12 -1.42 22.55 3.95
CA GLU A 12 -0.76 21.48 3.20
C GLU A 12 0.61 21.13 3.78
N ASP A 13 1.41 22.13 4.13
CA ASP A 13 2.74 21.95 4.74
C ASP A 13 2.65 21.26 6.11
N ILE A 14 1.73 21.68 6.96
CA ILE A 14 1.48 21.05 8.26
C ILE A 14 0.97 19.62 8.07
N SER A 15 0.10 19.40 7.10
CA SER A 15 -0.44 18.08 6.77
C SER A 15 0.67 17.10 6.36
N ASP A 16 1.61 17.52 5.53
CA ASP A 16 2.73 16.67 5.07
C ASP A 16 3.70 16.32 6.20
N LEU A 17 4.02 17.26 7.07
CA LEU A 17 4.87 17.01 8.26
C LEU A 17 4.20 16.04 9.23
N VAL A 18 2.92 16.24 9.53
CA VAL A 18 2.14 15.36 10.42
C VAL A 18 2.02 13.96 9.81
N LEU A 19 1.75 13.85 8.51
CA LEU A 19 1.70 12.57 7.80
C LEU A 19 3.04 11.84 7.85
N SER A 20 4.15 12.53 7.65
CA SER A 20 5.50 11.96 7.73
C SER A 20 5.80 11.39 9.11
N ASP A 21 5.46 12.11 10.17
CA ASP A 21 5.65 11.67 11.56
C ASP A 21 4.75 10.47 11.90
N VAL A 22 3.49 10.49 11.47
CA VAL A 22 2.54 9.38 11.65
C VAL A 22 3.02 8.14 10.92
N VAL A 23 3.44 8.27 9.67
CA VAL A 23 3.98 7.14 8.89
C VAL A 23 5.20 6.54 9.56
N SER A 24 6.15 7.37 10.01
CA SER A 24 7.34 6.89 10.71
C SER A 24 7.01 6.18 12.02
N ALA A 25 6.05 6.69 12.79
CA ALA A 25 5.60 6.08 14.03
C ALA A 25 4.88 4.74 13.77
N LEU A 26 4.02 4.67 12.78
CA LEU A 26 3.30 3.46 12.40
C LEU A 26 4.23 2.41 11.80
N HIS A 27 5.19 2.82 10.98
CA HIS A 27 6.21 1.92 10.41
C HIS A 27 6.98 1.17 11.48
N ARG A 28 7.28 1.81 12.61
CA ARG A 28 7.95 1.16 13.76
C ARG A 28 7.07 0.17 14.51
N ARG A 29 5.76 0.22 14.34
CA ARG A 29 4.77 -0.60 15.07
C ARG A 29 4.21 -1.74 14.26
N VAL A 30 4.33 -1.70 12.93
CA VAL A 30 3.80 -2.75 12.07
C VAL A 30 4.80 -3.88 11.87
N ARG A 31 4.25 -5.08 11.74
CA ARG A 31 4.98 -6.25 11.27
C ARG A 31 4.86 -6.30 9.74
N ILE A 32 5.93 -6.69 9.07
CA ILE A 32 5.92 -6.89 7.61
C ILE A 32 6.06 -8.37 7.34
N SER A 33 5.14 -8.93 6.56
CA SER A 33 5.13 -10.35 6.19
C SER A 33 5.23 -10.50 4.67
N HIS A 34 6.12 -11.39 4.24
CA HIS A 34 6.31 -11.77 2.84
C HIS A 34 5.97 -13.25 2.60
N GLU A 35 5.12 -13.83 3.43
CA GLU A 35 4.88 -15.28 3.45
C GLU A 35 3.64 -15.71 2.67
N PHE A 36 2.82 -14.76 2.21
CA PHE A 36 1.51 -15.04 1.65
C PHE A 36 1.37 -14.57 0.20
N ASP A 37 0.38 -15.14 -0.48
CA ASP A 37 -0.12 -14.64 -1.75
C ASP A 37 -1.07 -13.47 -1.50
N ILE A 38 -0.79 -12.33 -2.08
CA ILE A 38 -1.58 -11.12 -1.86
C ILE A 38 -2.14 -10.61 -3.20
N PRO A 39 -3.46 -10.38 -3.29
CA PRO A 39 -4.03 -9.77 -4.50
C PRO A 39 -3.39 -8.41 -4.75
N TYR A 40 -3.04 -8.15 -5.99
CA TYR A 40 -2.48 -6.87 -6.46
C TYR A 40 -1.18 -6.44 -5.79
N ILE A 41 -0.45 -7.31 -5.09
CA ILE A 41 0.92 -7.09 -4.58
C ILE A 41 1.03 -6.89 -3.08
N ALA A 42 0.19 -6.06 -2.45
CA ALA A 42 0.30 -5.73 -1.04
C ALA A 42 -1.09 -5.50 -0.41
N GLY A 43 -1.12 -5.56 0.90
CA GLY A 43 -2.32 -5.34 1.69
C GLY A 43 -1.98 -5.23 3.17
N TYR A 44 -2.99 -5.16 4.00
CA TYR A 44 -2.82 -5.02 5.45
C TYR A 44 -3.82 -5.90 6.20
N SER A 45 -3.48 -6.22 7.44
CA SER A 45 -4.39 -6.92 8.33
C SER A 45 -5.54 -6.02 8.81
N ARG A 46 -6.67 -6.63 9.14
CA ARG A 46 -7.85 -5.92 9.65
C ARG A 46 -7.55 -5.07 10.90
N ASP A 47 -6.67 -5.53 11.76
CA ASP A 47 -6.27 -4.85 12.99
C ASP A 47 -5.12 -3.86 12.81
N ALA A 48 -4.67 -3.63 11.59
CA ALA A 48 -3.59 -2.72 11.23
C ALA A 48 -2.21 -3.07 11.83
N THR A 49 -2.00 -4.29 12.31
CA THR A 49 -0.73 -4.69 12.92
C THR A 49 0.28 -5.24 11.92
N THR A 50 -0.18 -5.73 10.78
CA THR A 50 0.65 -6.38 9.76
C THR A 50 0.42 -5.80 8.38
N ILE A 51 1.51 -5.51 7.68
CA ILE A 51 1.50 -5.22 6.24
C ILE A 51 1.97 -6.49 5.52
N TYR A 52 1.19 -6.91 4.55
CA TYR A 52 1.51 -8.05 3.71
C TYR A 52 2.06 -7.60 2.37
N ILE A 53 3.16 -8.20 1.96
CA ILE A 53 3.73 -8.03 0.61
C ILE A 53 3.75 -9.41 -0.04
N ASP A 54 3.31 -9.49 -1.28
CA ASP A 54 3.23 -10.77 -1.99
C ASP A 54 4.56 -11.52 -1.96
N ARG A 55 4.49 -12.81 -1.64
CA ARG A 55 5.69 -13.66 -1.46
C ARG A 55 6.54 -13.81 -2.71
N HIS A 56 5.98 -13.61 -3.89
CA HIS A 56 6.70 -13.73 -5.16
C HIS A 56 7.23 -12.40 -5.71
N LEU A 57 6.94 -11.28 -5.04
CA LEU A 57 7.52 -10.00 -5.44
C LEU A 57 9.03 -9.99 -5.15
N PRO A 58 9.88 -9.57 -6.10
CA PRO A 58 11.29 -9.37 -5.84
C PRO A 58 11.51 -8.37 -4.69
N ARG A 59 12.52 -8.59 -3.87
CA ARG A 59 12.88 -7.67 -2.77
C ARG A 59 13.49 -6.37 -3.27
N THR A 60 14.20 -6.46 -4.38
CA THR A 60 14.92 -5.34 -5.00
C THR A 60 14.70 -5.32 -6.50
N ILE A 61 14.89 -4.15 -7.07
CA ILE A 61 15.03 -3.97 -8.52
C ILE A 61 16.36 -3.30 -8.83
N ARG A 62 16.94 -3.69 -9.96
CA ARG A 62 18.16 -3.06 -10.46
C ARG A 62 17.83 -1.80 -11.24
N TRP A 63 18.38 -0.69 -10.84
CA TRP A 63 18.17 0.60 -11.50
C TRP A 63 19.48 1.40 -11.54
N ARG A 64 19.94 1.73 -12.75
CA ARG A 64 21.14 2.52 -12.98
C ARG A 64 22.36 2.05 -12.16
N GLY A 65 22.57 0.73 -12.12
CA GLY A 65 23.70 0.13 -11.41
C GLY A 65 23.52 -0.01 -9.89
N LYS A 66 22.34 0.31 -9.34
CA LYS A 66 22.03 0.18 -7.91
C LYS A 66 20.87 -0.79 -7.70
N ASP A 67 20.91 -1.50 -6.57
CA ASP A 67 19.79 -2.29 -6.10
C ASP A 67 18.91 -1.43 -5.21
N VAL A 68 17.62 -1.30 -5.58
CA VAL A 68 16.65 -0.50 -4.85
C VAL A 68 15.62 -1.42 -4.23
N ARG A 69 15.43 -1.33 -2.91
CA ARG A 69 14.42 -2.12 -2.19
C ARG A 69 13.03 -1.58 -2.48
N LEU A 70 12.09 -2.50 -2.76
CA LEU A 70 10.70 -2.16 -3.03
C LEU A 70 9.84 -2.01 -1.77
N GLU A 71 10.19 -2.73 -0.72
CA GLU A 71 9.42 -2.80 0.52
C GLU A 71 9.06 -1.42 1.11
N PRO A 72 9.97 -0.45 1.26
CA PRO A 72 9.64 0.84 1.87
C PRO A 72 8.50 1.58 1.16
N PHE A 73 8.42 1.48 -0.16
CA PHE A 73 7.40 2.16 -0.95
C PHE A 73 6.02 1.54 -0.74
N LEU A 74 5.95 0.21 -0.77
CA LEU A 74 4.71 -0.53 -0.55
C LEU A 74 4.22 -0.40 0.89
N VAL A 75 5.10 -0.51 1.86
CA VAL A 75 4.75 -0.32 3.28
C VAL A 75 4.21 1.07 3.53
N CYS A 76 4.82 2.08 2.96
CA CYS A 76 4.36 3.47 3.05
C CYS A 76 2.93 3.63 2.49
N HIS A 77 2.67 3.07 1.31
CA HIS A 77 1.33 3.07 0.70
C HIS A 77 0.30 2.42 1.62
N GLU A 78 0.55 1.20 2.06
CA GLU A 78 -0.41 0.41 2.84
C GLU A 78 -0.69 1.04 4.23
N ILE A 79 0.31 1.58 4.90
CA ILE A 79 0.16 2.27 6.18
C ILE A 79 -0.73 3.51 6.03
N ILE A 80 -0.48 4.32 5.01
CA ILE A 80 -1.25 5.55 4.80
C ILE A 80 -2.69 5.22 4.42
N GLU A 81 -2.89 4.31 3.49
CA GLU A 81 -4.22 3.89 3.07
C GLU A 81 -5.05 3.38 4.26
N LYS A 82 -4.49 2.48 5.04
CA LYS A 82 -5.15 1.91 6.22
C LYS A 82 -5.47 2.98 7.27
N ALA A 83 -4.53 3.87 7.57
CA ALA A 83 -4.75 4.96 8.52
C ALA A 83 -5.84 5.92 8.07
N LEU A 84 -5.89 6.27 6.79
CA LEU A 84 -6.92 7.15 6.24
C LEU A 84 -8.30 6.50 6.28
N LEU A 85 -8.40 5.21 6.06
CA LEU A 85 -9.65 4.46 6.18
C LEU A 85 -10.13 4.37 7.62
N ASP A 86 -9.26 4.02 8.54
CA ASP A 86 -9.61 3.75 9.93
C ASP A 86 -9.83 5.03 10.75
N GLU A 87 -8.93 6.02 10.61
CA GLU A 87 -8.93 7.23 11.43
C GLU A 87 -9.82 8.33 10.85
N LEU A 88 -9.77 8.55 9.54
CA LEU A 88 -10.52 9.60 8.86
C LEU A 88 -11.77 9.10 8.14
N ARG A 89 -11.97 7.79 8.10
CA ARG A 89 -13.12 7.15 7.44
C ARG A 89 -13.33 7.61 6.01
N LEU A 90 -12.24 7.84 5.28
CA LEU A 90 -12.31 8.19 3.87
C LEU A 90 -12.84 7.02 3.04
N HIS A 91 -13.45 7.32 1.90
CA HIS A 91 -13.75 6.31 0.91
C HIS A 91 -12.44 5.68 0.39
N TYR A 92 -12.46 4.37 0.15
CA TYR A 92 -11.27 3.62 -0.27
C TYR A 92 -10.54 4.25 -1.45
N LEU A 93 -11.25 4.63 -2.53
CA LEU A 93 -10.62 5.24 -3.70
C LEU A 93 -9.88 6.54 -3.37
N HIS A 94 -10.42 7.34 -2.46
CA HIS A 94 -9.77 8.57 -2.02
C HIS A 94 -8.51 8.28 -1.20
N ALA A 95 -8.62 7.37 -0.24
CA ALA A 95 -7.47 6.93 0.56
C ALA A 95 -6.38 6.34 -0.32
N HIS A 96 -6.73 5.52 -1.29
CA HIS A 96 -5.81 4.91 -2.25
C HIS A 96 -5.09 5.96 -3.11
N GLN A 97 -5.78 6.97 -3.60
CA GLN A 97 -5.17 8.06 -4.38
C GLN A 97 -4.15 8.85 -3.56
N ILE A 98 -4.45 9.15 -2.31
CA ILE A 98 -3.52 9.85 -1.40
C ILE A 98 -2.30 8.98 -1.13
N ALA A 99 -2.50 7.71 -0.80
CA ALA A 99 -1.42 6.75 -0.56
C ALA A 99 -0.52 6.58 -1.80
N SER A 100 -1.11 6.49 -3.00
CA SER A 100 -0.36 6.38 -4.26
C SER A 100 0.48 7.61 -4.56
N ARG A 101 0.00 8.80 -4.23
CA ARG A 101 0.76 10.04 -4.38
C ARG A 101 1.99 10.06 -3.49
N ILE A 102 1.86 9.65 -2.25
CA ILE A 102 2.97 9.60 -1.29
C ILE A 102 3.98 8.51 -1.67
N GLU A 103 3.51 7.35 -2.09
CA GLU A 103 4.34 6.28 -2.65
C GLU A 103 5.16 6.77 -3.84
N ARG A 104 4.53 7.50 -4.77
CA ARG A 104 5.20 8.08 -5.93
C ARG A 104 6.30 9.06 -5.53
N ASP A 105 6.03 9.92 -4.57
CA ASP A 105 7.02 10.88 -4.07
C ASP A 105 8.21 10.17 -3.42
N ALA A 106 7.96 9.10 -2.66
CA ALA A 106 9.00 8.26 -2.07
C ALA A 106 9.85 7.55 -3.14
N VAL A 107 9.21 7.00 -4.18
CA VAL A 107 9.89 6.35 -5.31
C VAL A 107 10.81 7.34 -6.03
N ARG A 108 10.31 8.53 -6.33
CA ARG A 108 11.11 9.59 -6.96
C ARG A 108 12.26 10.07 -6.09
N GLY A 109 12.01 10.20 -4.80
CA GLY A 109 13.04 10.56 -3.82
C GLY A 109 14.17 9.53 -3.71
N ALA A 110 13.91 8.28 -4.01
CA ALA A 110 14.91 7.20 -4.08
C ALA A 110 15.66 7.15 -5.42
N GLY A 111 15.34 8.02 -6.37
CA GLY A 111 15.99 8.10 -7.67
C GLY A 111 15.38 7.18 -8.76
N LEU A 112 14.30 6.49 -8.47
CA LEU A 112 13.54 5.72 -9.45
C LEU A 112 12.58 6.60 -10.24
N THR A 113 12.29 6.23 -11.49
CA THR A 113 11.14 6.78 -12.19
C THR A 113 9.88 6.05 -11.76
N TRP A 114 8.79 6.78 -11.60
CA TRP A 114 7.49 6.20 -11.28
C TRP A 114 7.05 5.18 -12.33
N ARG A 115 7.28 5.49 -13.60
CA ARG A 115 6.93 4.60 -14.72
C ARG A 115 7.65 3.25 -14.63
N HIS A 116 8.94 3.24 -14.34
CA HIS A 116 9.71 2.01 -14.20
C HIS A 116 9.23 1.19 -13.00
N TYR A 117 9.08 1.84 -11.85
CA TYR A 117 8.56 1.22 -10.64
C TYR A 117 7.18 0.57 -10.87
N GLN A 118 6.24 1.31 -11.43
CA GLN A 118 4.90 0.77 -11.74
C GLN A 118 4.96 -0.41 -12.72
N SER A 119 5.82 -0.36 -13.71
CA SER A 119 6.00 -1.46 -14.66
C SER A 119 6.43 -2.75 -13.96
N VAL A 120 7.36 -2.66 -13.02
CA VAL A 120 7.80 -3.81 -12.21
C VAL A 120 6.66 -4.33 -11.33
N ILE A 121 5.98 -3.44 -10.61
CA ILE A 121 4.86 -3.82 -9.74
C ILE A 121 3.74 -4.51 -10.53
N LYS A 122 3.30 -3.91 -11.63
CA LYS A 122 2.24 -4.49 -12.48
C LYS A 122 2.62 -5.84 -13.08
N GLY A 123 3.89 -6.04 -13.38
CA GLY A 123 4.37 -7.32 -13.90
C GLY A 123 4.31 -8.46 -12.87
N HIS A 124 4.20 -8.16 -11.58
CA HIS A 124 4.12 -9.13 -10.50
C HIS A 124 2.75 -9.17 -9.80
N GLU A 125 1.81 -8.33 -10.19
CA GLU A 125 0.47 -8.34 -9.61
C GLU A 125 -0.24 -9.67 -9.83
N LYS A 126 -0.87 -10.18 -8.79
CA LYS A 126 -1.73 -11.35 -8.86
C LYS A 126 -3.19 -10.94 -8.95
N ALA A 127 -3.89 -11.50 -9.93
CA ALA A 127 -5.35 -11.41 -9.98
C ALA A 127 -5.98 -12.24 -8.85
N ILE A 128 -7.24 -11.97 -8.55
CA ILE A 128 -8.03 -12.83 -7.68
C ILE A 128 -8.40 -14.10 -8.44
N ASP A 129 -7.65 -15.15 -8.18
CA ASP A 129 -7.66 -16.40 -8.93
C ASP A 129 -7.17 -17.54 -8.02
N GLU A 130 -7.83 -18.69 -8.08
CA GLU A 130 -7.51 -19.84 -7.22
C GLU A 130 -6.11 -20.41 -7.45
N GLU A 131 -5.58 -20.28 -8.67
CA GLU A 131 -4.24 -20.77 -9.01
C GLU A 131 -3.14 -19.84 -8.51
N GLN A 132 -3.42 -18.53 -8.50
CA GLN A 132 -2.46 -17.51 -8.10
C GLN A 132 -2.47 -17.26 -6.58
N LEU A 133 -3.63 -17.34 -5.96
CA LEU A 133 -3.82 -17.06 -4.53
C LEU A 133 -4.01 -18.37 -3.74
N ARG A 134 -2.94 -19.12 -3.55
CA ARG A 134 -2.96 -20.42 -2.85
C ARG A 134 -2.83 -20.32 -1.34
N CYS A 135 -2.25 -19.23 -0.85
CA CYS A 135 -2.00 -19.02 0.58
C CYS A 135 -2.27 -17.56 0.94
N VAL A 136 -3.54 -17.23 1.10
CA VAL A 136 -3.98 -15.86 1.46
C VAL A 136 -4.06 -15.75 2.98
N PRO A 137 -3.59 -14.66 3.61
CA PRO A 137 -3.69 -14.54 5.06
C PRO A 137 -5.12 -14.38 5.52
N TRP A 138 -5.51 -15.12 6.56
CA TRP A 138 -6.84 -15.07 7.16
C TRP A 138 -7.25 -13.66 7.61
N GLU A 139 -6.30 -12.90 8.13
CA GLU A 139 -6.53 -11.56 8.70
C GLU A 139 -6.48 -10.44 7.66
N LEU A 140 -6.33 -10.75 6.38
CA LEU A 140 -6.31 -9.74 5.32
C LEU A 140 -7.58 -8.88 5.36
N ASP A 141 -7.40 -7.57 5.37
CA ASP A 141 -8.51 -6.63 5.24
C ASP A 141 -9.03 -6.64 3.80
N LEU A 142 -10.28 -6.97 3.64
CA LEU A 142 -10.91 -7.09 2.32
C LEU A 142 -11.58 -5.80 1.84
N THR A 143 -11.52 -4.73 2.62
CA THR A 143 -12.12 -3.43 2.25
C THR A 143 -11.66 -2.92 0.88
N PRO A 144 -10.37 -3.03 0.50
CA PRO A 144 -9.90 -2.59 -0.81
C PRO A 144 -10.53 -3.31 -2.01
N TYR A 145 -11.09 -4.50 -1.78
CA TYR A 145 -11.56 -5.38 -2.85
C TYR A 145 -13.09 -5.47 -2.95
N LYS A 146 -13.83 -4.78 -2.06
CA LYS A 146 -15.29 -4.91 -1.95
C LYS A 146 -16.07 -4.65 -3.23
N ASP A 147 -15.60 -3.72 -4.04
CA ASP A 147 -16.29 -3.33 -5.28
C ASP A 147 -15.79 -4.10 -6.51
N LEU A 148 -14.87 -5.04 -6.31
CA LEU A 148 -14.36 -5.86 -7.40
C LEU A 148 -15.32 -7.00 -7.73
N LYS A 149 -15.40 -7.33 -9.03
CA LYS A 149 -16.22 -8.44 -9.53
C LYS A 149 -15.89 -9.78 -8.88
N ASP A 150 -14.61 -10.00 -8.58
CA ASP A 150 -14.10 -11.25 -8.03
C ASP A 150 -14.06 -11.26 -6.48
N TYR A 151 -14.67 -10.28 -5.85
CA TYR A 151 -14.73 -10.20 -4.39
C TYR A 151 -15.30 -11.46 -3.72
N PRO A 152 -16.40 -12.09 -4.20
CA PRO A 152 -16.89 -13.31 -3.60
C PRO A 152 -15.89 -14.47 -3.63
N LEU A 153 -15.08 -14.58 -4.68
CA LEU A 153 -14.02 -15.59 -4.74
C LEU A 153 -12.94 -15.32 -3.68
N LEU A 154 -12.51 -14.06 -3.54
CA LEU A 154 -11.53 -13.68 -2.52
C LEU A 154 -12.03 -14.00 -1.10
N GLN A 155 -13.30 -13.74 -0.80
CA GLN A 155 -13.90 -14.09 0.48
C GLN A 155 -13.78 -15.60 0.76
N ARG A 156 -14.08 -16.44 -0.22
CA ARG A 156 -13.96 -17.90 -0.08
C ARG A 156 -12.51 -18.34 0.12
N LEU A 157 -11.57 -17.75 -0.60
CA LEU A 157 -10.13 -18.06 -0.46
C LEU A 157 -9.60 -17.71 0.94
N VAL A 158 -10.02 -16.58 1.48
CA VAL A 158 -9.66 -16.16 2.84
C VAL A 158 -10.28 -17.07 3.88
N GLU A 159 -11.56 -17.41 3.75
CA GLU A 159 -12.25 -18.34 4.66
C GLU A 159 -11.61 -19.73 4.66
N ALA A 160 -11.18 -20.21 3.51
CA ALA A 160 -10.51 -21.50 3.38
C ALA A 160 -9.11 -21.55 4.03
N SER A 161 -8.52 -20.41 4.30
CA SER A 161 -7.18 -20.30 4.93
C SER A 161 -7.23 -20.21 6.47
N GLN A 162 -8.41 -20.22 7.03
CA GLN A 162 -8.64 -20.14 8.48
C GLN A 162 -8.14 -21.36 9.26
#